data_42e1d72c795b1bd82b4bde0656c424b4
#
_entry.id   42e1d72c795b1bd82b4bde0656c424b4
#
_cell.length_a   1.000
_cell.length_b   1.000
_cell.length_c   1.000
_cell.angle_alpha   90.00
_cell.angle_beta   90.00
_cell.angle_gamma   90.00
#
_symmetry.space_group_name_H-M   'P 1'
#
loop_
_entity.id
_entity.type
_entity.pdbx_description
1 polymer ?
#
loop_
_entity_poly.entity_id
_entity_poly.type
_entity_poly.pdbx_seq_one_letter_code
_entity_poly.pdbx_strand_id
1 'polypeptide(L)'
;MPVELDGVRTREASRSTIIPPVAEDERRRSENRDFLERRSYEARLALRRVQSAVLALVVITTVGIFGYMVFEGWRFTDALYMTVITLTTVGYREVRVLDTSGQLWTMLLLITGVGTLFYAAVSSVELVVEGTVRGYFGRRRVQAAISRLDGHYILCGYGRVGRQVAREFAADGVPFVVVEQDQDVMEECLAEGNLALLGEASDDKVLEEAGILLAGGLVAAVDSDADNVFVVLSARKLNPQLHIVARASSEESAAKLEIAGADRTLSPYAVGGRRLASLATQPLIVDFLDVVTRGEKGIEFRLEEFSVPEDSTIAEHTIGELKIGEMTGAIVLAIRTTEGNFDTTPSADDRLRAGDTLIVLGSRGQIERLEQLMRDA
;
A
#
# COMPACT_ATOMS: atom_id res chain seq x y z
N MET A 1 40.92 -58.68 -33.33
CA MET A 1 40.38 -58.55 -31.99
C MET A 1 39.62 -57.24 -31.96
N PRO A 2 38.31 -57.24 -31.92
CA PRO A 2 37.48 -55.99 -31.82
C PRO A 2 37.31 -55.61 -30.35
N VAL A 3 37.42 -54.35 -30.04
CA VAL A 3 37.08 -53.76 -28.75
C VAL A 3 35.64 -53.33 -28.78
N GLU A 4 34.86 -53.93 -27.91
CA GLU A 4 33.46 -53.71 -27.63
C GLU A 4 33.33 -52.33 -26.95
N LEU A 5 32.49 -51.46 -27.54
CA LEU A 5 32.03 -50.20 -26.90
C LEU A 5 30.58 -50.43 -26.47
N ASP A 6 30.43 -50.71 -25.19
CA ASP A 6 29.13 -50.87 -24.56
C ASP A 6 28.73 -49.58 -23.82
N GLY A 7 27.48 -49.18 -23.98
CA GLY A 7 26.75 -48.47 -22.93
C GLY A 7 26.65 -46.97 -22.94
N VAL A 8 26.08 -46.33 -24.00
CA VAL A 8 25.51 -44.98 -23.85
C VAL A 8 24.06 -45.11 -23.33
N ARG A 9 23.88 -44.98 -22.00
CA ARG A 9 22.57 -44.82 -21.41
C ARG A 9 22.04 -43.42 -21.75
N THR A 10 21.06 -43.37 -22.62
CA THR A 10 20.21 -42.17 -22.83
C THR A 10 19.46 -41.85 -21.53
N ARG A 11 19.89 -40.80 -20.83
CA ARG A 11 19.07 -40.16 -19.79
C ARG A 11 17.92 -39.44 -20.48
N GLU A 12 16.71 -40.00 -20.34
CA GLU A 12 15.49 -39.25 -20.57
C GLU A 12 15.51 -37.99 -19.68
N ALA A 13 15.78 -36.84 -20.29
CA ALA A 13 15.59 -35.56 -19.67
C ALA A 13 14.09 -35.35 -19.45
N SER A 14 13.65 -35.47 -18.22
CA SER A 14 12.34 -35.00 -17.74
C SER A 14 12.12 -33.59 -18.30
N ARG A 15 11.23 -33.44 -19.26
CA ARG A 15 10.73 -32.17 -19.73
C ARG A 15 9.92 -31.54 -18.57
N SER A 16 10.59 -30.79 -17.70
CA SER A 16 9.88 -29.81 -16.86
C SER A 16 9.24 -28.81 -17.81
N THR A 17 7.93 -28.89 -17.91
CA THR A 17 7.12 -27.93 -18.68
C THR A 17 7.32 -26.58 -17.99
N ILE A 18 8.22 -25.75 -18.52
CA ILE A 18 8.40 -24.35 -18.09
C ILE A 18 7.13 -23.64 -18.56
N ILE A 19 6.20 -23.44 -17.64
CA ILE A 19 5.02 -22.60 -17.86
C ILE A 19 5.55 -21.17 -18.01
N PRO A 20 5.22 -20.48 -19.12
CA PRO A 20 5.69 -19.11 -19.30
C PRO A 20 5.17 -18.19 -18.17
N PRO A 21 5.95 -17.23 -17.70
CA PRO A 21 5.61 -16.39 -16.53
C PRO A 21 4.27 -15.66 -16.65
N VAL A 22 3.78 -15.40 -17.86
CA VAL A 22 2.46 -14.79 -18.11
C VAL A 22 1.31 -15.73 -17.69
N ALA A 23 1.44 -17.04 -17.90
CA ALA A 23 0.40 -18.00 -17.55
C ALA A 23 0.33 -18.26 -16.02
N GLU A 24 1.43 -18.10 -15.30
CA GLU A 24 1.43 -18.17 -13.83
C GLU A 24 0.77 -16.94 -13.20
N ASP A 25 0.97 -15.76 -13.78
CA ASP A 25 0.40 -14.51 -13.30
C ASP A 25 -1.12 -14.47 -13.56
N GLU A 26 -1.58 -14.91 -14.73
CA GLU A 26 -3.02 -15.08 -15.01
C GLU A 26 -3.69 -16.11 -14.10
N ARG A 27 -3.00 -17.22 -13.78
CA ARG A 27 -3.50 -18.19 -12.80
C ARG A 27 -3.61 -17.61 -11.41
N ARG A 28 -2.61 -16.89 -10.93
CA ARG A 28 -2.65 -16.20 -9.62
C ARG A 28 -3.78 -15.17 -9.56
N ARG A 29 -4.01 -14.44 -10.65
CA ARG A 29 -5.11 -13.47 -10.74
C ARG A 29 -6.49 -14.13 -10.73
N SER A 30 -6.66 -15.25 -11.47
CA SER A 30 -7.91 -15.99 -11.42
C SER A 30 -8.14 -16.63 -10.05
N GLU A 31 -7.12 -17.20 -9.44
CA GLU A 31 -7.18 -17.79 -8.10
C GLU A 31 -7.48 -16.73 -7.03
N ASN A 32 -6.88 -15.53 -7.13
CA ASN A 32 -7.12 -14.43 -6.20
C ASN A 32 -8.52 -13.83 -6.37
N ARG A 33 -8.99 -13.68 -7.61
CA ARG A 33 -10.36 -13.21 -7.91
C ARG A 33 -11.40 -14.18 -7.39
N ASP A 34 -11.22 -15.48 -7.66
CA ASP A 34 -12.08 -16.54 -7.15
C ASP A 34 -12.05 -16.63 -5.62
N PHE A 35 -10.89 -16.39 -5.00
CA PHE A 35 -10.72 -16.36 -3.55
C PHE A 35 -11.45 -15.17 -2.91
N LEU A 36 -11.32 -13.96 -3.47
CA LEU A 36 -12.01 -12.76 -2.99
C LEU A 36 -13.53 -12.85 -3.17
N GLU A 37 -13.99 -13.39 -4.30
CA GLU A 37 -15.41 -13.65 -4.52
C GLU A 37 -15.96 -14.71 -3.56
N ARG A 38 -15.23 -15.80 -3.32
CA ARG A 38 -15.59 -16.81 -2.33
C ARG A 38 -15.65 -16.25 -0.92
N ARG A 39 -14.67 -15.48 -0.49
CA ARG A 39 -14.61 -14.88 0.86
C ARG A 39 -15.73 -13.85 1.09
N SER A 40 -16.02 -13.02 0.09
CA SER A 40 -17.15 -12.07 0.14
C SER A 40 -18.51 -12.79 0.15
N TYR A 41 -18.61 -13.92 -0.55
CA TYR A 41 -19.79 -14.79 -0.54
C TYR A 41 -19.95 -15.50 0.80
N GLU A 42 -18.87 -16.03 1.38
CA GLU A 42 -18.86 -16.70 2.69
C GLU A 42 -19.22 -15.74 3.83
N ALA A 43 -18.68 -14.52 3.83
CA ALA A 43 -19.04 -13.50 4.80
C ALA A 43 -20.55 -13.11 4.74
N ARG A 44 -21.11 -13.00 3.54
CA ARG A 44 -22.56 -12.76 3.36
C ARG A 44 -23.39 -13.96 3.81
N LEU A 45 -22.90 -15.18 3.57
CA LEU A 45 -23.55 -16.39 4.05
C LEU A 45 -23.51 -16.49 5.58
N ALA A 46 -22.38 -16.21 6.22
CA ALA A 46 -22.23 -16.19 7.68
C ALA A 46 -23.21 -15.17 8.32
N LEU A 47 -23.27 -13.96 7.77
CA LEU A 47 -24.21 -12.94 8.23
C LEU A 47 -25.68 -13.38 8.08
N ARG A 48 -26.03 -14.00 6.93
CA ARG A 48 -27.37 -14.55 6.71
C ARG A 48 -27.69 -15.69 7.68
N ARG A 49 -26.72 -16.56 8.01
CA ARG A 49 -26.89 -17.64 9.00
C ARG A 49 -27.20 -17.08 10.39
N VAL A 50 -26.47 -16.05 10.83
CA VAL A 50 -26.73 -15.39 12.12
C VAL A 50 -28.11 -14.71 12.09
N GLN A 51 -28.46 -13.99 11.03
CA GLN A 51 -29.79 -13.36 10.90
C GLN A 51 -30.92 -14.38 10.91
N SER A 52 -30.75 -15.51 10.20
CA SER A 52 -31.76 -16.58 10.19
C SER A 52 -31.89 -17.27 11.56
N ALA A 53 -30.77 -17.45 12.28
CA ALA A 53 -30.79 -18.03 13.62
C ALA A 53 -31.49 -17.11 14.65
N VAL A 54 -31.21 -15.80 14.60
CA VAL A 54 -31.87 -14.80 15.43
C VAL A 54 -33.37 -14.75 15.11
N LEU A 55 -33.73 -14.75 13.82
CA LEU A 55 -35.14 -14.79 13.43
C LEU A 55 -35.86 -16.06 13.92
N ALA A 56 -35.22 -17.23 13.77
CA ALA A 56 -35.72 -18.50 14.28
C ALA A 56 -35.91 -18.47 15.80
N LEU A 57 -34.98 -17.88 16.54
CA LEU A 57 -35.05 -17.74 17.99
C LEU A 57 -36.26 -16.84 18.40
N VAL A 58 -36.48 -15.73 17.69
CA VAL A 58 -37.64 -14.86 17.93
C VAL A 58 -38.95 -15.60 17.64
N VAL A 59 -38.98 -16.36 16.54
CA VAL A 59 -40.18 -17.18 16.21
C VAL A 59 -40.43 -18.24 17.27
N ILE A 60 -39.41 -19.00 17.67
CA ILE A 60 -39.51 -20.05 18.70
C ILE A 60 -39.98 -19.45 20.04
N THR A 61 -39.42 -18.29 20.42
CA THR A 61 -39.83 -17.58 21.65
C THR A 61 -41.31 -17.19 21.57
N THR A 62 -41.75 -16.61 20.46
CA THR A 62 -43.14 -16.20 20.26
C THR A 62 -44.11 -17.40 20.29
N VAL A 63 -43.72 -18.47 19.58
CA VAL A 63 -44.50 -19.74 19.56
C VAL A 63 -44.52 -20.39 20.94
N GLY A 64 -43.39 -20.35 21.67
CA GLY A 64 -43.30 -20.88 23.04
C GLY A 64 -44.26 -20.16 23.99
N ILE A 65 -44.27 -18.83 23.97
CA ILE A 65 -45.20 -18.02 24.77
C ILE A 65 -46.63 -18.36 24.44
N PHE A 66 -46.96 -18.37 23.14
CA PHE A 66 -48.30 -18.66 22.67
C PHE A 66 -48.76 -20.06 23.08
N GLY A 67 -47.88 -21.05 22.99
CA GLY A 67 -48.19 -22.43 23.40
C GLY A 67 -48.54 -22.54 24.88
N TYR A 68 -47.78 -21.93 25.80
CA TYR A 68 -48.16 -21.92 27.21
C TYR A 68 -49.47 -21.16 27.49
N MET A 69 -49.75 -20.09 26.76
CA MET A 69 -51.03 -19.38 26.89
C MET A 69 -52.21 -20.22 26.43
N VAL A 70 -52.06 -21.02 25.36
CA VAL A 70 -53.12 -21.83 24.77
C VAL A 70 -53.31 -23.15 25.50
N PHE A 71 -52.22 -23.89 25.80
CA PHE A 71 -52.32 -25.22 26.39
C PHE A 71 -52.54 -25.16 27.93
N GLU A 72 -51.95 -24.19 28.60
CA GLU A 72 -51.96 -24.07 30.06
C GLU A 72 -52.84 -22.91 30.54
N GLY A 73 -53.36 -22.06 29.65
CA GLY A 73 -54.18 -20.90 30.02
C GLY A 73 -53.41 -19.85 30.85
N TRP A 74 -52.07 -19.80 30.72
CA TRP A 74 -51.25 -18.90 31.51
C TRP A 74 -51.32 -17.45 31.05
N ARG A 75 -51.01 -16.53 31.99
CA ARG A 75 -50.86 -15.13 31.64
C ARG A 75 -49.58 -14.93 30.81
N PHE A 76 -49.58 -13.92 29.97
CA PHE A 76 -48.46 -13.59 29.12
C PHE A 76 -47.12 -13.52 29.90
N THR A 77 -47.11 -12.92 31.10
CA THR A 77 -45.90 -12.79 31.93
C THR A 77 -45.33 -14.13 32.39
N ASP A 78 -46.22 -15.05 32.78
CA ASP A 78 -45.83 -16.41 33.27
C ASP A 78 -45.33 -17.24 32.08
N ALA A 79 -46.01 -17.17 30.94
CA ALA A 79 -45.62 -17.83 29.70
C ALA A 79 -44.31 -17.29 29.15
N LEU A 80 -44.11 -15.98 29.14
CA LEU A 80 -42.86 -15.34 28.74
C LEU A 80 -41.71 -15.78 29.64
N TYR A 81 -41.87 -15.68 30.96
CA TYR A 81 -40.86 -16.04 31.91
C TYR A 81 -40.44 -17.52 31.79
N MET A 82 -41.45 -18.43 31.68
CA MET A 82 -41.15 -19.86 31.49
C MET A 82 -40.45 -20.14 30.17
N THR A 83 -40.87 -19.47 29.06
CA THR A 83 -40.20 -19.61 27.76
C THR A 83 -38.74 -19.15 27.83
N VAL A 84 -38.47 -17.99 28.42
CA VAL A 84 -37.12 -17.44 28.53
C VAL A 84 -36.21 -18.34 29.37
N ILE A 85 -36.65 -18.78 30.57
CA ILE A 85 -35.82 -19.65 31.43
C ILE A 85 -35.58 -21.03 30.83
N THR A 86 -36.50 -21.50 29.97
CA THR A 86 -36.36 -22.76 29.24
C THR A 86 -35.36 -22.63 28.12
N LEU A 87 -35.51 -21.61 27.26
CA LEU A 87 -34.60 -21.36 26.12
C LEU A 87 -33.18 -20.99 26.54
N THR A 88 -33.06 -20.22 27.64
CA THR A 88 -31.72 -19.85 28.17
C THR A 88 -31.07 -20.96 29.01
N THR A 89 -31.73 -22.11 29.15
CA THR A 89 -31.26 -23.27 29.93
C THR A 89 -31.02 -22.98 31.42
N VAL A 90 -31.62 -21.91 31.94
CA VAL A 90 -31.49 -21.52 33.36
C VAL A 90 -32.25 -22.47 34.28
N GLY A 91 -33.48 -22.87 33.92
CA GLY A 91 -34.23 -23.98 34.47
C GLY A 91 -34.43 -23.96 35.98
N TYR A 92 -34.78 -22.84 36.62
CA TYR A 92 -34.95 -22.79 38.08
C TYR A 92 -36.01 -23.75 38.58
N ARG A 93 -37.24 -23.61 38.14
CA ARG A 93 -38.40 -24.48 38.40
C ARG A 93 -39.56 -24.06 37.49
N GLU A 94 -40.53 -24.93 37.39
CA GLU A 94 -41.79 -24.61 36.72
C GLU A 94 -42.49 -23.40 37.37
N VAL A 95 -42.98 -22.46 36.58
CA VAL A 95 -43.67 -21.26 37.07
C VAL A 95 -44.99 -21.63 37.71
N ARG A 96 -45.63 -22.63 37.14
CA ARG A 96 -46.84 -23.31 37.65
C ARG A 96 -46.76 -24.80 37.33
N VAL A 97 -47.52 -25.63 38.03
CA VAL A 97 -47.60 -27.07 37.75
C VAL A 97 -48.12 -27.29 36.35
N LEU A 98 -47.34 -28.00 35.53
CA LEU A 98 -47.70 -28.34 34.15
C LEU A 98 -48.51 -29.62 34.10
N ASP A 99 -49.53 -29.63 33.29
CA ASP A 99 -50.21 -30.88 32.93
C ASP A 99 -49.39 -31.67 31.87
N THR A 100 -49.93 -32.80 31.40
CA THR A 100 -49.20 -33.66 30.43
C THR A 100 -49.00 -32.91 29.09
N SER A 101 -49.93 -32.05 28.70
CA SER A 101 -49.82 -31.26 27.46
C SER A 101 -48.76 -30.20 27.58
N GLY A 102 -48.66 -29.49 28.68
CA GLY A 102 -47.63 -28.53 28.97
C GLY A 102 -46.24 -29.13 29.08
N GLN A 103 -46.11 -30.35 29.70
CA GLN A 103 -44.84 -31.08 29.73
C GLN A 103 -44.35 -31.46 28.34
N LEU A 104 -45.24 -32.02 27.49
CA LEU A 104 -44.88 -32.35 26.11
C LEU A 104 -44.47 -31.11 25.31
N TRP A 105 -45.23 -30.00 25.49
CA TRP A 105 -44.88 -28.72 24.87
C TRP A 105 -43.50 -28.21 25.30
N THR A 106 -43.22 -28.28 26.60
CA THR A 106 -41.89 -27.88 27.14
C THR A 106 -40.77 -28.73 26.56
N MET A 107 -40.95 -30.05 26.44
CA MET A 107 -39.98 -30.94 25.81
C MET A 107 -39.70 -30.57 24.37
N LEU A 108 -40.73 -30.29 23.60
CA LEU A 108 -40.58 -29.82 22.19
C LEU A 108 -39.84 -28.49 22.11
N LEU A 109 -40.18 -27.55 23.00
CA LEU A 109 -39.54 -26.23 23.07
C LEU A 109 -38.07 -26.34 23.48
N LEU A 110 -37.74 -27.24 24.40
CA LEU A 110 -36.35 -27.52 24.80
C LEU A 110 -35.52 -28.03 23.62
N ILE A 111 -35.99 -29.05 22.92
CA ILE A 111 -35.24 -29.64 21.80
C ILE A 111 -35.01 -28.64 20.69
N THR A 112 -36.06 -27.91 20.28
CA THR A 112 -36.00 -26.96 19.17
C THR A 112 -35.29 -25.67 19.56
N GLY A 113 -35.59 -25.15 20.75
CA GLY A 113 -35.10 -23.86 21.22
C GLY A 113 -33.63 -23.87 21.62
N VAL A 114 -33.20 -24.87 22.44
CA VAL A 114 -31.80 -25.00 22.85
C VAL A 114 -30.90 -25.29 21.65
N GLY A 115 -31.37 -26.15 20.74
CA GLY A 115 -30.63 -26.42 19.49
C GLY A 115 -30.42 -25.16 18.65
N THR A 116 -31.47 -24.34 18.51
CA THR A 116 -31.38 -23.06 17.76
C THR A 116 -30.48 -22.05 18.48
N LEU A 117 -30.55 -21.94 19.79
CA LEU A 117 -29.68 -21.06 20.58
C LEU A 117 -28.21 -21.44 20.41
N PHE A 118 -27.91 -22.75 20.48
CA PHE A 118 -26.54 -23.24 20.30
C PHE A 118 -26.01 -22.99 18.89
N TYR A 119 -26.85 -23.21 17.88
CA TYR A 119 -26.52 -22.89 16.50
C TYR A 119 -26.25 -21.39 16.32
N ALA A 120 -27.07 -20.53 16.90
CA ALA A 120 -26.86 -19.07 16.85
C ALA A 120 -25.54 -18.66 17.52
N ALA A 121 -25.22 -19.27 18.67
CA ALA A 121 -23.98 -18.99 19.38
C ALA A 121 -22.73 -19.40 18.58
N VAL A 122 -22.71 -20.61 18.02
CA VAL A 122 -21.59 -21.10 17.18
C VAL A 122 -21.43 -20.22 15.93
N SER A 123 -22.52 -19.93 15.23
CA SER A 123 -22.49 -19.06 14.04
C SER A 123 -22.00 -17.62 14.35
N SER A 124 -22.28 -17.12 15.56
CA SER A 124 -21.79 -15.81 16.01
C SER A 124 -20.29 -15.83 16.29
N VAL A 125 -19.76 -16.92 16.83
CA VAL A 125 -18.31 -17.09 17.08
C VAL A 125 -17.55 -17.15 15.73
N GLU A 126 -18.08 -17.91 14.75
CA GLU A 126 -17.51 -17.95 13.41
C GLU A 126 -17.39 -16.54 12.80
N LEU A 127 -18.43 -15.72 12.90
CA LEU A 127 -18.44 -14.35 12.39
C LEU A 127 -17.36 -13.46 13.04
N VAL A 128 -17.08 -13.66 14.33
CA VAL A 128 -16.06 -12.89 15.07
C VAL A 128 -14.65 -13.37 14.74
N VAL A 129 -14.47 -14.70 14.63
CA VAL A 129 -13.17 -15.31 14.33
C VAL A 129 -12.72 -15.01 12.91
N GLU A 130 -13.63 -14.99 11.94
CA GLU A 130 -13.35 -14.65 10.54
C GLU A 130 -13.02 -13.17 10.32
N GLY A 131 -12.97 -12.34 11.37
CA GLY A 131 -12.53 -10.94 11.30
C GLY A 131 -13.47 -9.98 10.53
N THR A 132 -14.61 -10.47 10.05
CA THR A 132 -15.57 -9.70 9.23
C THR A 132 -16.06 -8.43 9.93
N VAL A 133 -16.15 -8.47 11.27
CA VAL A 133 -16.58 -7.32 12.09
C VAL A 133 -15.46 -6.27 12.21
N ARG A 134 -14.20 -6.70 12.33
CA ARG A 134 -13.05 -5.78 12.41
C ARG A 134 -12.83 -5.00 11.13
N GLY A 135 -13.01 -5.64 9.97
CA GLY A 135 -12.86 -4.99 8.66
C GLY A 135 -13.87 -3.87 8.42
N TYR A 136 -15.12 -4.03 8.85
CA TYR A 136 -16.16 -3.03 8.62
C TYR A 136 -15.98 -1.73 9.43
N PHE A 137 -15.59 -1.84 10.69
CA PHE A 137 -15.30 -0.65 11.54
C PHE A 137 -13.95 0.00 11.20
N GLY A 138 -12.95 -0.78 10.76
CA GLY A 138 -11.66 -0.28 10.30
C GLY A 138 -11.81 0.60 9.06
N ARG A 139 -12.57 0.15 8.06
CA ARG A 139 -12.78 0.87 6.79
C ARG A 139 -13.38 2.26 6.97
N ARG A 140 -14.38 2.41 7.85
CA ARG A 140 -14.99 3.73 8.13
C ARG A 140 -14.00 4.70 8.81
N ARG A 141 -13.13 4.20 9.69
CA ARG A 141 -12.12 5.03 10.36
C ARG A 141 -11.04 5.47 9.38
N VAL A 142 -10.58 4.57 8.53
CA VAL A 142 -9.60 4.87 7.47
C VAL A 142 -10.19 5.88 6.49
N GLN A 143 -11.42 5.69 6.02
CA GLN A 143 -12.10 6.63 5.13
C GLN A 143 -12.25 8.02 5.75
N ALA A 144 -12.59 8.09 7.05
CA ALA A 144 -12.69 9.37 7.77
C ALA A 144 -11.32 10.04 7.99
N ALA A 145 -10.22 9.26 8.01
CA ALA A 145 -8.87 9.80 8.05
C ALA A 145 -8.47 10.35 6.68
N ILE A 146 -8.72 9.59 5.61
CA ILE A 146 -8.41 9.98 4.22
C ILE A 146 -9.16 11.27 3.84
N SER A 147 -10.44 11.40 4.21
CA SER A 147 -11.24 12.59 3.87
C SER A 147 -10.74 13.90 4.52
N ARG A 148 -9.75 13.84 5.42
CA ARG A 148 -9.10 15.01 6.04
C ARG A 148 -7.75 15.33 5.40
N LEU A 149 -7.28 14.49 4.48
CA LEU A 149 -6.02 14.71 3.79
C LEU A 149 -6.22 15.66 2.61
N ASP A 150 -5.23 16.51 2.40
CA ASP A 150 -5.12 17.41 1.26
C ASP A 150 -3.66 17.42 0.80
N GLY A 151 -3.42 17.37 -0.50
CA GLY A 151 -2.07 17.29 -1.07
C GLY A 151 -1.30 15.99 -0.78
N HIS A 152 -1.95 14.95 -0.26
CA HIS A 152 -1.34 13.66 0.03
C HIS A 152 -1.01 12.88 -1.25
N TYR A 153 -0.18 11.84 -1.10
CA TYR A 153 0.16 10.95 -2.21
C TYR A 153 -0.66 9.65 -2.14
N ILE A 154 -1.00 9.11 -3.31
CA ILE A 154 -1.64 7.79 -3.44
C ILE A 154 -0.58 6.80 -3.92
N LEU A 155 -0.34 5.75 -3.14
CA LEU A 155 0.58 4.68 -3.49
C LEU A 155 -0.21 3.43 -3.88
N CYS A 156 -0.18 3.09 -5.16
CA CYS A 156 -0.86 1.93 -5.72
C CYS A 156 0.07 0.71 -5.72
N GLY A 157 -0.26 -0.27 -4.86
CA GLY A 157 0.51 -1.48 -4.63
C GLY A 157 1.47 -1.38 -3.45
N TYR A 158 1.42 -2.39 -2.55
CA TYR A 158 2.30 -2.48 -1.36
C TYR A 158 3.22 -3.72 -1.42
N GLY A 159 3.68 -4.05 -2.64
CA GLY A 159 4.71 -5.05 -2.90
C GLY A 159 6.11 -4.55 -2.49
N ARG A 160 7.15 -5.18 -3.03
CA ARG A 160 8.56 -4.85 -2.70
C ARG A 160 8.94 -3.39 -2.95
N VAL A 161 8.51 -2.82 -4.09
CA VAL A 161 8.78 -1.43 -4.45
C VAL A 161 7.90 -0.48 -3.63
N GLY A 162 6.59 -0.77 -3.54
CA GLY A 162 5.65 0.05 -2.78
C GLY A 162 6.03 0.19 -1.30
N ARG A 163 6.44 -0.89 -0.64
CA ARG A 163 6.95 -0.85 0.75
C ARG A 163 8.16 0.08 0.90
N GLN A 164 9.07 0.08 -0.08
CA GLN A 164 10.22 0.98 -0.02
C GLN A 164 9.79 2.44 -0.20
N VAL A 165 8.89 2.72 -1.16
CA VAL A 165 8.33 4.08 -1.35
C VAL A 165 7.61 4.55 -0.09
N ALA A 166 6.80 3.69 0.54
CA ALA A 166 6.10 4.01 1.78
C ALA A 166 7.06 4.37 2.93
N ARG A 167 8.17 3.66 3.06
CA ARG A 167 9.21 3.96 4.07
C ARG A 167 9.86 5.31 3.85
N GLU A 168 10.19 5.64 2.60
CA GLU A 168 10.76 6.95 2.26
C GLU A 168 9.74 8.07 2.53
N PHE A 169 8.48 7.91 2.11
CA PHE A 169 7.42 8.88 2.42
C PHE A 169 7.23 9.08 3.92
N ALA A 170 7.24 7.99 4.70
CA ALA A 170 7.14 8.07 6.16
C ALA A 170 8.36 8.76 6.79
N ALA A 171 9.58 8.50 6.30
CA ALA A 171 10.81 9.13 6.78
C ALA A 171 10.82 10.63 6.51
N ASP A 172 10.32 11.05 5.36
CA ASP A 172 10.24 12.46 4.95
C ASP A 172 8.98 13.19 5.49
N GLY A 173 8.11 12.47 6.22
CA GLY A 173 6.87 13.03 6.76
C GLY A 173 5.83 13.38 5.69
N VAL A 174 5.92 12.78 4.50
CA VAL A 174 4.98 12.97 3.39
C VAL A 174 3.70 12.17 3.67
N PRO A 175 2.51 12.80 3.73
CA PRO A 175 1.26 12.08 3.92
C PRO A 175 0.90 11.24 2.71
N PHE A 176 0.52 9.98 2.92
CA PHE A 176 0.13 9.08 1.83
C PHE A 176 -0.95 8.08 2.23
N VAL A 177 -1.62 7.54 1.21
CA VAL A 177 -2.62 6.48 1.30
C VAL A 177 -2.20 5.34 0.38
N VAL A 178 -2.19 4.12 0.88
CA VAL A 178 -1.90 2.91 0.09
C VAL A 178 -3.20 2.34 -0.46
N VAL A 179 -3.20 1.94 -1.72
CA VAL A 179 -4.25 1.12 -2.35
C VAL A 179 -3.64 -0.24 -2.65
N GLU A 180 -4.19 -1.28 -2.02
CA GLU A 180 -3.68 -2.66 -2.17
C GLU A 180 -4.85 -3.63 -2.36
N GLN A 181 -4.70 -4.56 -3.30
CA GLN A 181 -5.74 -5.55 -3.61
C GLN A 181 -5.67 -6.80 -2.72
N ASP A 182 -4.50 -7.13 -2.20
CA ASP A 182 -4.29 -8.24 -1.29
C ASP A 182 -4.59 -7.84 0.14
N GLN A 183 -5.53 -8.56 0.77
CA GLN A 183 -5.99 -8.23 2.13
C GLN A 183 -4.89 -8.44 3.17
N ASP A 184 -4.10 -9.49 3.04
CA ASP A 184 -3.06 -9.82 4.03
C ASP A 184 -1.94 -8.76 3.97
N VAL A 185 -1.58 -8.35 2.76
CA VAL A 185 -0.61 -7.25 2.52
C VAL A 185 -1.15 -5.90 3.02
N MET A 186 -2.45 -5.64 2.82
CA MET A 186 -3.11 -4.42 3.33
C MET A 186 -3.15 -4.42 4.87
N GLU A 187 -3.42 -5.56 5.51
CA GLU A 187 -3.40 -5.69 6.97
C GLU A 187 -1.99 -5.46 7.54
N GLU A 188 -0.93 -5.95 6.87
CA GLU A 188 0.45 -5.63 7.23
C GLU A 188 0.73 -4.12 7.13
N CYS A 189 0.29 -3.47 6.06
CA CYS A 189 0.42 -2.03 5.86
C CYS A 189 -0.25 -1.22 6.99
N LEU A 190 -1.46 -1.61 7.40
CA LEU A 190 -2.17 -1.01 8.53
C LEU A 190 -1.46 -1.27 9.87
N ALA A 191 -0.87 -2.45 10.06
CA ALA A 191 -0.11 -2.79 11.27
C ALA A 191 1.17 -1.95 11.40
N GLU A 192 1.76 -1.54 10.29
CA GLU A 192 2.89 -0.59 10.24
C GLU A 192 2.46 0.87 10.51
N GLY A 193 1.15 1.13 10.70
CA GLY A 193 0.60 2.45 11.03
C GLY A 193 0.23 3.31 9.81
N ASN A 194 0.30 2.78 8.60
CA ASN A 194 -0.04 3.49 7.38
C ASN A 194 -1.55 3.47 7.12
N LEU A 195 -2.06 4.45 6.37
CA LEU A 195 -3.42 4.43 5.87
C LEU A 195 -3.49 3.55 4.61
N ALA A 196 -4.39 2.56 4.60
CA ALA A 196 -4.54 1.66 3.47
C ALA A 196 -6.00 1.38 3.14
N LEU A 197 -6.30 1.27 1.85
CA LEU A 197 -7.58 0.86 1.29
C LEU A 197 -7.43 -0.48 0.58
N LEU A 198 -8.37 -1.38 0.83
CA LEU A 198 -8.47 -2.63 0.11
C LEU A 198 -9.23 -2.40 -1.20
N GLY A 199 -8.58 -2.62 -2.31
CA GLY A 199 -9.20 -2.51 -3.64
C GLY A 199 -8.21 -2.58 -4.77
N GLU A 200 -8.74 -2.69 -5.98
CA GLU A 200 -7.96 -2.64 -7.21
C GLU A 200 -7.69 -1.18 -7.58
N ALA A 201 -6.41 -0.81 -7.73
CA ALA A 201 -6.02 0.58 -7.97
C ALA A 201 -6.40 1.10 -9.38
N SER A 202 -6.84 0.23 -10.28
CA SER A 202 -7.41 0.58 -11.59
C SER A 202 -8.90 0.96 -11.52
N ASP A 203 -9.60 0.66 -10.40
CA ASP A 203 -11.01 1.03 -10.21
C ASP A 203 -11.13 2.50 -9.82
N ASP A 204 -11.87 3.26 -10.63
CA ASP A 204 -12.14 4.69 -10.43
C ASP A 204 -12.68 4.97 -9.00
N LYS A 205 -13.58 4.11 -8.49
CA LYS A 205 -14.18 4.31 -7.15
C LYS A 205 -13.16 4.16 -6.03
N VAL A 206 -12.21 3.23 -6.18
CA VAL A 206 -11.15 3.03 -5.18
C VAL A 206 -10.22 4.25 -5.15
N LEU A 207 -9.88 4.81 -6.31
CA LEU A 207 -9.10 6.03 -6.40
C LEU A 207 -9.86 7.25 -5.86
N GLU A 208 -11.17 7.35 -6.09
CA GLU A 208 -12.02 8.38 -5.48
C GLU A 208 -12.06 8.23 -3.95
N GLU A 209 -12.20 7.00 -3.43
CA GLU A 209 -12.13 6.69 -1.99
C GLU A 209 -10.74 7.04 -1.41
N ALA A 210 -9.67 6.92 -2.20
CA ALA A 210 -8.32 7.32 -1.82
C ALA A 210 -8.09 8.85 -1.86
N GLY A 211 -9.08 9.63 -2.32
CA GLY A 211 -9.01 11.08 -2.35
C GLY A 211 -8.24 11.66 -3.54
N ILE A 212 -8.25 11.01 -4.70
CA ILE A 212 -7.47 11.39 -5.88
C ILE A 212 -7.68 12.85 -6.34
N LEU A 213 -8.88 13.41 -6.10
CA LEU A 213 -9.19 14.80 -6.50
C LEU A 213 -8.43 15.83 -5.66
N LEU A 214 -8.02 15.46 -4.44
CA LEU A 214 -7.27 16.30 -3.49
C LEU A 214 -5.81 15.84 -3.35
N ALA A 215 -5.41 14.79 -4.04
CA ALA A 215 -4.06 14.25 -3.98
C ALA A 215 -3.06 15.16 -4.70
N GLY A 216 -1.85 15.30 -4.14
CA GLY A 216 -0.72 15.99 -4.74
C GLY A 216 0.01 15.15 -5.78
N GLY A 217 -0.09 13.80 -5.69
CA GLY A 217 0.51 12.90 -6.65
C GLY A 217 0.10 11.44 -6.46
N LEU A 218 0.48 10.60 -7.43
CA LEU A 218 0.23 9.18 -7.42
C LEU A 218 1.48 8.40 -7.84
N VAL A 219 1.77 7.33 -7.12
CA VAL A 219 2.82 6.37 -7.48
C VAL A 219 2.17 5.04 -7.87
N ALA A 220 2.22 4.68 -9.15
CA ALA A 220 1.77 3.38 -9.64
C ALA A 220 2.91 2.37 -9.52
N ALA A 221 2.83 1.48 -8.52
CA ALA A 221 3.87 0.51 -8.18
C ALA A 221 3.34 -0.92 -8.04
N VAL A 222 2.22 -1.24 -8.72
CA VAL A 222 1.70 -2.62 -8.78
C VAL A 222 2.65 -3.52 -9.60
N ASP A 223 2.56 -4.84 -9.40
CA ASP A 223 3.57 -5.76 -9.96
C ASP A 223 3.54 -5.88 -11.48
N SER A 224 2.39 -5.66 -12.12
CA SER A 224 2.21 -5.78 -13.57
C SER A 224 2.27 -4.41 -14.26
N ASP A 225 3.06 -4.30 -15.33
CA ASP A 225 3.11 -3.10 -16.17
C ASP A 225 1.75 -2.79 -16.81
N ALA A 226 1.01 -3.81 -17.22
CA ALA A 226 -0.34 -3.65 -17.78
C ALA A 226 -1.28 -3.01 -16.75
N ASP A 227 -1.24 -3.47 -15.50
CA ASP A 227 -2.08 -2.90 -14.44
C ASP A 227 -1.64 -1.47 -14.11
N ASN A 228 -0.33 -1.18 -14.11
CA ASN A 228 0.16 0.19 -13.95
C ASN A 228 -0.35 1.11 -15.06
N VAL A 229 -0.46 0.64 -16.31
CA VAL A 229 -1.08 1.42 -17.42
C VAL A 229 -2.54 1.74 -17.11
N PHE A 230 -3.34 0.76 -16.62
CA PHE A 230 -4.73 1.02 -16.25
C PHE A 230 -4.84 1.97 -15.06
N VAL A 231 -3.98 1.83 -14.05
CA VAL A 231 -3.93 2.77 -12.91
C VAL A 231 -3.65 4.20 -13.40
N VAL A 232 -2.66 4.37 -14.27
CA VAL A 232 -2.29 5.69 -14.83
C VAL A 232 -3.44 6.28 -15.64
N LEU A 233 -4.10 5.49 -16.49
CA LEU A 233 -5.25 5.94 -17.29
C LEU A 233 -6.43 6.39 -16.41
N SER A 234 -6.80 5.59 -15.40
CA SER A 234 -7.86 5.93 -14.44
C SER A 234 -7.50 7.18 -13.64
N ALA A 235 -6.26 7.27 -13.15
CA ALA A 235 -5.79 8.42 -12.39
C ALA A 235 -5.81 9.71 -13.21
N ARG A 236 -5.29 9.68 -14.44
CA ARG A 236 -5.25 10.84 -15.34
C ARG A 236 -6.65 11.28 -15.75
N LYS A 237 -7.56 10.33 -15.97
CA LYS A 237 -8.98 10.60 -16.26
C LYS A 237 -9.67 11.33 -15.12
N LEU A 238 -9.44 10.89 -13.87
CA LEU A 238 -10.06 11.45 -12.68
C LEU A 238 -9.46 12.80 -12.27
N ASN A 239 -8.13 12.93 -12.37
CA ASN A 239 -7.42 14.18 -12.06
C ASN A 239 -6.39 14.49 -13.14
N PRO A 240 -6.74 15.36 -14.13
CA PRO A 240 -5.86 15.71 -15.24
C PRO A 240 -4.56 16.42 -14.85
N GLN A 241 -4.49 17.03 -13.66
CA GLN A 241 -3.33 17.78 -13.18
C GLN A 241 -2.46 16.98 -12.19
N LEU A 242 -2.85 15.76 -11.86
CA LEU A 242 -2.15 14.92 -10.89
C LEU A 242 -0.73 14.61 -11.37
N HIS A 243 0.26 14.75 -10.50
CA HIS A 243 1.61 14.27 -10.80
C HIS A 243 1.67 12.74 -10.64
N ILE A 244 1.91 12.02 -11.73
CA ILE A 244 1.88 10.56 -11.77
C ILE A 244 3.27 10.02 -12.06
N VAL A 245 3.79 9.22 -11.13
CA VAL A 245 5.03 8.45 -11.28
C VAL A 245 4.68 6.97 -11.40
N ALA A 246 5.20 6.29 -12.41
CA ALA A 246 4.87 4.88 -12.64
C ALA A 246 6.11 3.98 -12.69
N ARG A 247 6.01 2.82 -12.05
CA ARG A 247 6.98 1.75 -12.17
C ARG A 247 6.83 1.05 -13.52
N ALA A 248 7.94 0.88 -14.22
CA ALA A 248 8.05 0.08 -15.43
C ALA A 248 9.04 -1.07 -15.23
N SER A 249 8.81 -2.22 -15.85
CA SER A 249 9.78 -3.32 -15.86
C SER A 249 10.80 -3.20 -16.99
N SER A 250 10.46 -2.49 -18.09
CA SER A 250 11.27 -2.32 -19.28
C SER A 250 11.12 -0.90 -19.87
N GLU A 251 12.02 -0.53 -20.77
CA GLU A 251 11.93 0.75 -21.51
C GLU A 251 10.68 0.79 -22.42
N GLU A 252 10.28 -0.34 -22.99
CA GLU A 252 9.08 -0.43 -23.80
C GLU A 252 7.82 -0.15 -22.96
N SER A 253 7.76 -0.71 -21.76
CA SER A 253 6.66 -0.46 -20.83
C SER A 253 6.66 1.00 -20.32
N ALA A 254 7.83 1.59 -20.11
CA ALA A 254 7.98 2.99 -19.73
C ALA A 254 7.34 3.92 -20.77
N ALA A 255 7.65 3.72 -22.06
CA ALA A 255 7.05 4.49 -23.15
C ALA A 255 5.52 4.36 -23.19
N LYS A 256 4.97 3.17 -22.94
CA LYS A 256 3.51 2.96 -22.88
C LYS A 256 2.87 3.67 -21.70
N LEU A 257 3.52 3.68 -20.54
CA LEU A 257 3.06 4.40 -19.36
C LEU A 257 3.06 5.91 -19.54
N GLU A 258 4.06 6.46 -20.21
CA GLU A 258 4.10 7.88 -20.57
C GLU A 258 2.97 8.26 -21.56
N ILE A 259 2.72 7.43 -22.57
CA ILE A 259 1.58 7.59 -23.49
C ILE A 259 0.25 7.53 -22.72
N ALA A 260 0.15 6.66 -21.69
CA ALA A 260 -1.04 6.55 -20.84
C ALA A 260 -1.24 7.77 -19.93
N GLY A 261 -0.23 8.64 -19.77
CA GLY A 261 -0.32 9.88 -19.00
C GLY A 261 0.53 9.93 -17.74
N ALA A 262 1.51 9.04 -17.55
CA ALA A 262 2.50 9.18 -16.49
C ALA A 262 3.46 10.33 -16.79
N ASP A 263 3.74 11.18 -15.80
CA ASP A 263 4.69 12.30 -15.94
C ASP A 263 6.13 11.81 -15.85
N ARG A 264 6.36 10.74 -15.10
CA ARG A 264 7.66 10.08 -14.95
C ARG A 264 7.50 8.58 -14.86
N THR A 265 8.46 7.88 -15.42
CA THR A 265 8.56 6.43 -15.34
C THR A 265 9.93 6.03 -14.80
N LEU A 266 9.98 4.96 -14.03
CA LEU A 266 11.21 4.41 -13.47
C LEU A 266 11.20 2.88 -13.52
N SER A 267 12.33 2.29 -13.97
CA SER A 267 12.56 0.86 -13.81
C SER A 267 13.51 0.60 -12.63
N PRO A 268 12.99 0.08 -11.49
CA PRO A 268 13.83 -0.24 -10.34
C PRO A 268 14.92 -1.26 -10.67
N TYR A 269 14.63 -2.19 -11.58
CA TYR A 269 15.60 -3.21 -12.02
C TYR A 269 16.73 -2.61 -12.84
N ALA A 270 16.45 -1.67 -13.74
CA ALA A 270 17.47 -1.00 -14.53
C ALA A 270 18.36 -0.10 -13.64
N VAL A 271 17.75 0.62 -12.69
CA VAL A 271 18.48 1.46 -11.72
C VAL A 271 19.33 0.59 -10.81
N GLY A 272 18.72 -0.44 -10.21
CA GLY A 272 19.44 -1.37 -9.32
C GLY A 272 20.55 -2.14 -10.05
N GLY A 273 20.29 -2.61 -11.26
CA GLY A 273 21.27 -3.30 -12.08
C GLY A 273 22.49 -2.42 -12.41
N ARG A 274 22.25 -1.17 -12.83
CA ARG A 274 23.34 -0.19 -13.05
C ARG A 274 24.14 0.06 -11.78
N ARG A 275 23.46 0.21 -10.64
CA ARG A 275 24.12 0.45 -9.36
C ARG A 275 24.97 -0.74 -8.92
N LEU A 276 24.46 -1.97 -9.07
CA LEU A 276 25.19 -3.20 -8.78
C LEU A 276 26.42 -3.34 -9.69
N ALA A 277 26.30 -3.05 -10.98
CA ALA A 277 27.43 -3.07 -11.90
C ALA A 277 28.50 -2.03 -11.51
N SER A 278 28.10 -0.81 -11.16
CA SER A 278 29.01 0.23 -10.70
C SER A 278 29.72 -0.15 -9.39
N LEU A 279 29.00 -0.73 -8.42
CA LEU A 279 29.59 -1.25 -7.18
C LEU A 279 30.60 -2.35 -7.43
N ALA A 280 30.35 -3.22 -8.42
CA ALA A 280 31.28 -4.30 -8.77
C ALA A 280 32.54 -3.80 -9.51
N THR A 281 32.40 -2.77 -10.35
CA THR A 281 33.48 -2.30 -11.23
C THR A 281 34.24 -1.09 -10.68
N GLN A 282 33.55 -0.22 -9.92
CA GLN A 282 34.04 1.07 -9.46
C GLN A 282 33.61 1.37 -8.01
N PRO A 283 33.90 0.49 -7.03
CA PRO A 283 33.36 0.62 -5.67
C PRO A 283 33.76 1.96 -5.00
N LEU A 284 34.98 2.40 -5.17
CA LEU A 284 35.47 3.64 -4.55
C LEU A 284 34.75 4.89 -5.07
N ILE A 285 34.35 4.91 -6.36
CA ILE A 285 33.60 6.03 -6.93
C ILE A 285 32.17 6.02 -6.35
N VAL A 286 31.58 4.85 -6.23
CA VAL A 286 30.24 4.69 -5.66
C VAL A 286 30.24 5.11 -4.18
N ASP A 287 31.21 4.66 -3.40
CA ASP A 287 31.35 5.04 -1.99
C ASP A 287 31.55 6.56 -1.83
N PHE A 288 32.37 7.16 -2.69
CA PHE A 288 32.58 8.63 -2.70
C PHE A 288 31.27 9.38 -2.99
N LEU A 289 30.54 8.97 -4.03
CA LEU A 289 29.27 9.60 -4.40
C LEU A 289 28.22 9.46 -3.27
N ASP A 290 28.16 8.30 -2.59
CA ASP A 290 27.23 8.09 -1.47
C ASP A 290 27.58 8.99 -0.27
N VAL A 291 28.87 9.18 0.01
CA VAL A 291 29.32 10.12 1.05
C VAL A 291 28.94 11.55 0.70
N VAL A 292 29.13 11.95 -0.56
CA VAL A 292 28.86 13.33 -1.02
C VAL A 292 27.36 13.63 -1.09
N THR A 293 26.52 12.65 -1.50
CA THR A 293 25.09 12.90 -1.72
C THR A 293 24.22 12.65 -0.48
N ARG A 294 24.63 11.76 0.43
CA ARG A 294 23.80 11.37 1.59
C ARG A 294 24.31 11.82 2.93
N GLY A 295 25.54 12.37 3.00
CA GLY A 295 26.14 12.81 4.27
C GLY A 295 26.36 11.69 5.30
N GLU A 296 26.37 10.42 4.87
CA GLU A 296 26.56 9.28 5.76
C GLU A 296 28.01 9.10 6.18
N LYS A 297 28.24 8.75 7.44
CA LYS A 297 29.53 8.41 8.08
C LYS A 297 30.46 9.56 8.49
N GLY A 298 29.93 10.74 8.86
CA GLY A 298 30.74 11.76 9.55
C GLY A 298 31.70 12.54 8.65
N ILE A 299 31.63 12.38 7.34
CA ILE A 299 32.31 13.23 6.36
C ILE A 299 31.25 14.21 5.85
N GLU A 300 31.32 15.45 6.29
CA GLU A 300 30.32 16.51 6.02
C GLU A 300 30.56 17.17 4.65
N PHE A 301 30.80 16.42 3.58
CA PHE A 301 30.77 17.01 2.25
C PHE A 301 29.36 17.03 1.70
N ARG A 302 28.96 18.18 1.15
CA ARG A 302 27.66 18.39 0.51
C ARG A 302 27.86 18.91 -0.90
N LEU A 303 26.97 18.47 -1.77
CA LEU A 303 26.81 19.05 -3.11
C LEU A 303 25.65 20.05 -3.01
N GLU A 304 25.94 21.30 -3.28
CA GLU A 304 24.94 22.38 -3.19
C GLU A 304 24.90 23.19 -4.49
N GLU A 305 23.74 23.74 -4.80
CA GLU A 305 23.51 24.59 -5.95
C GLU A 305 23.43 26.05 -5.50
N PHE A 306 24.23 26.92 -6.13
CA PHE A 306 24.24 28.36 -5.86
C PHE A 306 23.88 29.12 -7.14
N SER A 307 22.74 29.75 -7.16
CA SER A 307 22.36 30.64 -8.27
C SER A 307 23.02 32.00 -8.09
N VAL A 308 23.61 32.54 -9.17
CA VAL A 308 24.18 33.89 -9.22
C VAL A 308 23.02 34.89 -9.32
N PRO A 309 22.79 35.74 -8.29
CA PRO A 309 21.71 36.71 -8.33
C PRO A 309 21.90 37.75 -9.43
N GLU A 310 20.80 38.31 -9.96
CA GLU A 310 20.86 39.31 -11.04
C GLU A 310 21.55 40.61 -10.61
N ASP A 311 21.41 41.00 -9.34
CA ASP A 311 21.98 42.24 -8.79
C ASP A 311 23.32 42.00 -8.03
N SER A 312 23.92 40.83 -8.20
CA SER A 312 25.14 40.45 -7.47
C SER A 312 26.41 41.01 -8.13
N THR A 313 27.33 41.51 -7.29
CA THR A 313 28.66 41.93 -7.78
C THR A 313 29.51 40.75 -8.27
N ILE A 314 29.11 39.49 -8.01
CA ILE A 314 29.76 38.26 -8.53
C ILE A 314 29.49 38.10 -10.02
N ALA A 315 28.35 38.59 -10.51
CA ALA A 315 28.08 38.58 -11.94
C ALA A 315 29.17 39.34 -12.68
N GLU A 316 29.57 38.80 -13.82
CA GLU A 316 30.64 39.34 -14.68
C GLU A 316 32.08 39.15 -14.15
N HIS A 317 32.28 38.56 -12.95
CA HIS A 317 33.60 38.16 -12.51
C HIS A 317 33.96 36.74 -12.92
N THR A 318 35.25 36.48 -13.08
CA THR A 318 35.76 35.12 -13.31
C THR A 318 35.86 34.33 -12.00
N ILE A 319 35.79 32.99 -12.09
CA ILE A 319 36.00 32.09 -10.94
C ILE A 319 37.32 32.39 -10.25
N GLY A 320 38.35 32.69 -11.02
CA GLY A 320 39.72 33.05 -10.53
C GLY A 320 39.73 34.38 -9.77
N GLU A 321 39.01 35.41 -10.24
CA GLU A 321 38.91 36.69 -9.56
C GLU A 321 38.22 36.58 -8.23
N LEU A 322 37.18 35.73 -8.14
CA LEU A 322 36.40 35.48 -6.92
C LEU A 322 37.14 34.62 -5.91
N LYS A 323 38.23 33.94 -6.30
CA LYS A 323 39.03 33.05 -5.46
C LYS A 323 38.21 32.10 -4.58
N ILE A 324 37.13 31.59 -5.10
CA ILE A 324 36.15 30.77 -4.36
C ILE A 324 36.84 29.66 -3.58
N GLY A 325 37.71 28.90 -4.25
CA GLY A 325 38.46 27.79 -3.63
C GLY A 325 39.41 28.26 -2.52
N GLU A 326 40.12 29.38 -2.72
CA GLU A 326 41.07 29.92 -1.73
C GLU A 326 40.36 30.50 -0.49
N MET A 327 39.28 31.23 -0.69
CA MET A 327 38.56 31.91 0.38
C MET A 327 37.64 30.98 1.18
N THR A 328 36.99 30.05 0.53
CA THR A 328 35.99 29.18 1.15
C THR A 328 36.43 27.77 1.39
N GLY A 329 37.39 27.28 0.60
CA GLY A 329 37.80 25.89 0.52
C GLY A 329 36.80 24.99 -0.23
N ALA A 330 35.76 25.54 -0.80
CA ALA A 330 34.78 24.83 -1.62
C ALA A 330 35.30 24.65 -3.06
N ILE A 331 34.86 23.60 -3.72
CA ILE A 331 35.26 23.24 -5.07
C ILE A 331 34.07 23.45 -6.03
N VAL A 332 34.21 24.29 -7.03
CA VAL A 332 33.22 24.42 -8.11
C VAL A 332 33.40 23.24 -9.06
N LEU A 333 32.40 22.36 -9.13
CA LEU A 333 32.41 21.16 -9.96
C LEU A 333 31.86 21.41 -11.37
N ALA A 334 30.83 22.25 -11.45
CA ALA A 334 30.19 22.58 -12.72
C ALA A 334 29.48 23.94 -12.67
N ILE A 335 29.24 24.52 -13.83
CA ILE A 335 28.38 25.68 -14.00
C ILE A 335 27.23 25.31 -14.93
N ARG A 336 26.00 25.53 -14.50
CA ARG A 336 24.83 25.43 -15.35
C ARG A 336 24.47 26.84 -15.82
N THR A 337 24.55 27.07 -17.13
CA THR A 337 24.17 28.34 -17.72
C THR A 337 22.66 28.56 -17.71
N THR A 338 22.22 29.81 -17.85
CA THR A 338 20.80 30.18 -18.01
C THR A 338 20.11 29.48 -19.20
N GLU A 339 20.88 29.06 -20.20
CA GLU A 339 20.39 28.29 -21.34
C GLU A 339 20.20 26.80 -21.01
N GLY A 340 20.58 26.35 -19.81
CA GLY A 340 20.46 24.97 -19.34
C GLY A 340 21.65 24.06 -19.71
N ASN A 341 22.70 24.61 -20.36
CA ASN A 341 23.91 23.84 -20.65
C ASN A 341 24.79 23.70 -19.42
N PHE A 342 25.47 22.52 -19.28
CA PHE A 342 26.42 22.27 -18.21
C PHE A 342 27.84 22.41 -18.72
N ASP A 343 28.62 23.30 -18.11
CA ASP A 343 30.08 23.26 -18.16
C ASP A 343 30.58 22.42 -16.99
N THR A 344 31.14 21.24 -17.28
CA THR A 344 31.63 20.27 -16.28
C THR A 344 33.11 20.39 -16.00
N THR A 345 33.78 21.33 -16.59
CA THR A 345 35.24 21.60 -16.42
C THR A 345 35.51 23.10 -16.28
N PRO A 346 34.86 23.78 -15.31
CA PRO A 346 35.01 25.21 -15.20
C PRO A 346 36.46 25.59 -14.88
N SER A 347 36.97 26.57 -15.60
CA SER A 347 38.29 27.11 -15.43
C SER A 347 38.31 28.40 -14.62
N ALA A 348 39.48 28.82 -14.15
CA ALA A 348 39.63 30.10 -13.44
C ALA A 348 39.22 31.31 -14.30
N ASP A 349 39.30 31.18 -15.63
CA ASP A 349 39.02 32.26 -16.60
C ASP A 349 37.52 32.32 -16.94
N ASP A 350 36.70 31.33 -16.53
CA ASP A 350 35.30 31.32 -16.86
C ASP A 350 34.55 32.38 -16.07
N ARG A 351 33.75 33.15 -16.83
CA ARG A 351 32.99 34.29 -16.29
C ARG A 351 31.59 33.87 -15.91
N LEU A 352 31.21 34.18 -14.69
CA LEU A 352 29.88 33.95 -14.15
C LEU A 352 28.91 35.02 -14.67
N ARG A 353 27.73 34.59 -15.08
CA ARG A 353 26.64 35.50 -15.52
C ARG A 353 25.48 35.44 -14.52
N ALA A 354 24.75 36.54 -14.47
CA ALA A 354 23.51 36.54 -13.70
C ALA A 354 22.58 35.41 -14.16
N GLY A 355 22.01 34.67 -13.23
CA GLY A 355 21.16 33.50 -13.47
C GLY A 355 21.89 32.18 -13.71
N ASP A 356 23.23 32.17 -13.82
CA ASP A 356 24.01 30.92 -13.81
C ASP A 356 23.90 30.22 -12.47
N THR A 357 24.03 28.90 -12.45
CA THR A 357 24.01 28.09 -11.23
C THR A 357 25.33 27.35 -11.09
N LEU A 358 26.04 27.60 -9.98
CA LEU A 358 27.25 26.89 -9.60
C LEU A 358 26.86 25.59 -8.88
N ILE A 359 27.44 24.48 -9.28
CA ILE A 359 27.40 23.21 -8.54
C ILE A 359 28.70 23.09 -7.76
N VAL A 360 28.58 23.11 -6.44
CA VAL A 360 29.74 23.24 -5.55
C VAL A 360 29.79 22.06 -4.58
N LEU A 361 30.98 21.54 -4.36
CA LEU A 361 31.30 20.52 -3.35
C LEU A 361 32.06 21.17 -2.20
N GLY A 362 31.58 20.97 -0.97
CA GLY A 362 32.26 21.48 0.21
C GLY A 362 31.73 20.88 1.51
N SER A 363 32.50 20.99 2.58
CA SER A 363 31.96 20.74 3.93
C SER A 363 30.97 21.82 4.32
N ARG A 364 30.11 21.55 5.33
CA ARG A 364 29.11 22.51 5.81
C ARG A 364 29.72 23.89 6.06
N GLY A 365 30.85 23.97 6.75
CA GLY A 365 31.52 25.24 7.04
C GLY A 365 32.12 25.91 5.80
N GLN A 366 32.48 25.14 4.75
CA GLN A 366 32.93 25.70 3.47
C GLN A 366 31.76 26.27 2.66
N ILE A 367 30.62 25.57 2.69
CA ILE A 367 29.38 26.00 2.06
C ILE A 367 28.85 27.29 2.72
N GLU A 368 28.80 27.35 4.05
CA GLU A 368 28.38 28.54 4.80
C GLU A 368 29.29 29.76 4.48
N ARG A 369 30.60 29.56 4.32
CA ARG A 369 31.51 30.65 3.88
C ARG A 369 31.26 31.08 2.43
N LEU A 370 30.90 30.14 1.55
CA LEU A 370 30.54 30.49 0.18
C LEU A 370 29.24 31.28 0.14
N GLU A 371 28.22 30.89 0.93
CA GLU A 371 27.00 31.64 1.05
C GLU A 371 27.23 33.09 1.52
N GLN A 372 28.14 33.28 2.49
CA GLN A 372 28.52 34.61 2.94
C GLN A 372 29.21 35.40 1.83
N LEU A 373 30.18 34.78 1.15
CA LEU A 373 30.86 35.40 0.02
C LEU A 373 29.86 35.86 -1.08
N MET A 374 28.85 35.02 -1.36
CA MET A 374 27.82 35.29 -2.33
C MET A 374 26.82 36.38 -1.90
N ARG A 375 26.66 36.61 -0.59
CA ARG A 375 25.80 37.68 -0.04
C ARG A 375 26.51 39.01 0.14
N ASP A 376 27.81 38.99 0.45
CA ASP A 376 28.61 40.18 0.75
C ASP A 376 29.17 40.82 -0.53
N ALA A 377 29.07 40.10 -1.61
CA ALA A 377 29.47 40.53 -2.95
C ALA A 377 28.25 40.94 -3.79
#